data_2113ad8da439cb77af3cb0ad3f397926
#
_entry.id   2113ad8da439cb77af3cb0ad3f397926
#
_cell.length_a   1.000
_cell.length_b   1.000
_cell.length_c   1.000
_cell.angle_alpha   90.00
_cell.angle_beta   90.00
_cell.angle_gamma   90.00
#
_symmetry.space_group_name_H-M   'P 1'
#
loop_
_entity.id
_entity.type
_entity.pdbx_description
1 polymer ?
#
loop_
_entity_poly.entity_id
_entity_poly.type
_entity_poly.pdbx_seq_one_letter_code
_entity_poly.pdbx_strand_id
1 'polypeptide(L)'
;MAELDKRPKVLVVGWDGVRDDTLRQMAPEAISEIASRGRWWTTTLPDVDIAPTMTAVGWSTILTGVWPDRHEVLGNDDTYHLLHRYPDMLTRAFCARPDIATYAATSALIFGTDFGPGPVLGPGVRTMTWFDRRTYPGGFADTDVLVADDAERRLGTQEHDFSFVYLGETDSAAHAHGVGSRYEEAIARQDARLARMVQAIRARPTFDDESWLVMLTTDHGHRDEGGHGRGSWQERQSFVVAGLLDGSPATWATEAANVDIAPTAWAHLRVTPSERWLCQGTSLLAP
;
A
#
# COMPACT_ATOMS: atom_id res chain seq x y z
N MET A 1 10.66 1.82 -35.04
CA MET A 1 11.45 2.38 -33.93
C MET A 1 11.33 1.40 -32.79
N ALA A 2 12.45 0.90 -32.26
CA ALA A 2 12.38 0.06 -31.06
C ALA A 2 11.74 0.91 -29.95
N GLU A 3 10.69 0.41 -29.34
CA GLU A 3 10.08 0.99 -28.14
C GLU A 3 11.22 1.08 -27.12
N LEU A 4 11.65 2.29 -26.79
CA LEU A 4 12.68 2.49 -25.77
C LEU A 4 12.15 1.83 -24.50
N ASP A 5 12.93 0.89 -23.98
CA ASP A 5 12.59 0.08 -22.81
C ASP A 5 12.55 1.02 -21.58
N LYS A 6 11.33 1.55 -21.28
CA LYS A 6 11.10 2.52 -20.21
C LYS A 6 11.59 1.95 -18.87
N ARG A 7 12.14 2.82 -18.04
CA ARG A 7 12.60 2.49 -16.70
C ARG A 7 11.39 2.21 -15.80
N PRO A 8 11.24 0.98 -15.27
CA PRO A 8 10.09 0.65 -14.43
C PRO A 8 10.21 1.30 -13.05
N LYS A 9 9.12 1.88 -12.59
CA LYS A 9 8.97 2.49 -11.27
C LYS A 9 7.65 2.09 -10.63
N VAL A 10 7.62 1.95 -9.31
CA VAL A 10 6.44 1.53 -8.56
C VAL A 10 6.15 2.49 -7.42
N LEU A 11 4.89 2.88 -7.30
CA LEU A 11 4.32 3.51 -6.12
C LEU A 11 3.19 2.64 -5.57
N VAL A 12 3.32 2.17 -4.34
CA VAL A 12 2.25 1.53 -3.57
C VAL A 12 1.75 2.52 -2.53
N VAL A 13 0.45 2.82 -2.54
CA VAL A 13 -0.20 3.69 -1.55
C VAL A 13 -1.16 2.84 -0.73
N GLY A 14 -0.99 2.88 0.58
CA GLY A 14 -1.86 2.22 1.54
C GLY A 14 -2.76 3.23 2.24
N TRP A 15 -4.09 3.03 2.16
CA TRP A 15 -5.08 3.76 2.95
C TRP A 15 -5.65 2.83 4.02
N ASP A 16 -5.36 3.10 5.28
CA ASP A 16 -5.77 2.23 6.39
C ASP A 16 -7.30 2.25 6.60
N GLY A 17 -7.87 1.07 6.80
CA GLY A 17 -9.25 0.92 7.23
C GLY A 17 -10.32 1.35 6.19
N VAL A 18 -10.05 1.26 4.89
CA VAL A 18 -10.99 1.71 3.85
C VAL A 18 -11.88 0.59 3.35
N ARG A 19 -13.19 0.78 3.45
CA ARG A 19 -14.21 -0.13 2.88
C ARG A 19 -14.35 0.08 1.37
N ASP A 20 -14.27 -0.99 0.60
CA ASP A 20 -14.41 -0.95 -0.87
C ASP A 20 -15.81 -0.48 -1.31
N ASP A 21 -16.88 -0.88 -0.63
CA ASP A 21 -18.24 -0.48 -0.97
C ASP A 21 -18.44 1.04 -0.86
N THR A 22 -17.98 1.65 0.24
CA THR A 22 -18.01 3.11 0.43
C THR A 22 -17.14 3.82 -0.60
N LEU A 23 -15.93 3.32 -0.83
CA LEU A 23 -15.00 3.90 -1.80
C LEU A 23 -15.56 3.87 -3.23
N ARG A 24 -16.20 2.77 -3.63
CA ARG A 24 -16.87 2.66 -4.93
C ARG A 24 -18.07 3.57 -5.06
N GLN A 25 -18.86 3.72 -3.99
CA GLN A 25 -20.00 4.62 -3.99
C GLN A 25 -19.57 6.08 -4.16
N MET A 26 -18.49 6.48 -3.50
CA MET A 26 -17.92 7.82 -3.62
C MET A 26 -17.27 8.05 -4.99
N ALA A 27 -16.67 7.03 -5.57
CA ALA A 27 -15.91 7.07 -6.82
C ALA A 27 -14.94 8.29 -6.90
N PRO A 28 -14.00 8.44 -5.93
CA PRO A 28 -13.10 9.58 -5.92
C PRO A 28 -12.26 9.65 -7.20
N GLU A 29 -11.84 10.85 -7.58
CA GLU A 29 -11.33 11.11 -8.94
C GLU A 29 -9.96 10.47 -9.19
N ALA A 30 -9.01 10.64 -8.27
CA ALA A 30 -7.63 10.19 -8.50
C ALA A 30 -7.53 8.65 -8.53
N ILE A 31 -8.18 7.96 -7.59
CA ILE A 31 -8.19 6.49 -7.62
C ILE A 31 -8.95 5.94 -8.83
N SER A 32 -10.05 6.61 -9.25
CA SER A 32 -10.82 6.22 -10.44
C SER A 32 -10.01 6.44 -11.72
N GLU A 33 -9.19 7.49 -11.79
CA GLU A 33 -8.28 7.70 -12.90
C GLU A 33 -7.23 6.59 -13.00
N ILE A 34 -6.61 6.19 -11.88
CA ILE A 34 -5.66 5.07 -11.87
C ILE A 34 -6.35 3.78 -12.31
N ALA A 35 -7.54 3.50 -11.81
CA ALA A 35 -8.33 2.33 -12.20
C ALA A 35 -8.64 2.31 -13.71
N SER A 36 -8.90 3.46 -14.31
CA SER A 36 -9.16 3.57 -15.76
C SER A 36 -7.95 3.23 -16.64
N ARG A 37 -6.73 3.30 -16.07
CA ARG A 37 -5.46 2.93 -16.72
C ARG A 37 -5.01 1.50 -16.40
N GLY A 38 -5.86 0.75 -15.73
CA GLY A 38 -5.59 -0.62 -15.32
C GLY A 38 -6.83 -1.32 -14.82
N ARG A 39 -6.91 -1.63 -13.53
CA ARG A 39 -8.05 -2.33 -12.97
C ARG A 39 -8.28 -2.00 -11.49
N TRP A 40 -9.54 -2.15 -11.08
CA TRP A 40 -9.99 -2.13 -9.69
C TRP A 40 -10.60 -3.49 -9.33
N TRP A 41 -10.01 -4.19 -8.37
CA TRP A 41 -10.55 -5.42 -7.80
C TRP A 41 -11.15 -5.14 -6.43
N THR A 42 -12.38 -5.63 -6.21
CA THR A 42 -12.89 -5.84 -4.87
C THR A 42 -12.26 -7.12 -4.34
N THR A 43 -11.64 -7.06 -3.18
CA THR A 43 -11.05 -8.21 -2.52
C THR A 43 -11.73 -8.48 -1.19
N THR A 44 -11.60 -9.69 -0.68
CA THR A 44 -12.12 -10.08 0.63
C THR A 44 -11.02 -10.79 1.40
N LEU A 45 -10.73 -10.30 2.58
CA LEU A 45 -9.79 -10.96 3.47
C LEU A 45 -10.30 -12.35 3.86
N PRO A 46 -9.43 -13.34 4.08
CA PRO A 46 -9.80 -14.64 4.63
C PRO A 46 -10.56 -14.50 5.95
N ASP A 47 -11.15 -15.58 6.45
CA ASP A 47 -11.81 -15.59 7.74
C ASP A 47 -10.89 -15.10 8.85
N VAL A 48 -11.49 -14.48 9.88
CA VAL A 48 -10.76 -13.87 11.00
C VAL A 48 -9.83 -14.83 11.74
N ASP A 49 -10.16 -16.12 11.73
CA ASP A 49 -9.31 -17.18 12.29
C ASP A 49 -8.02 -17.43 11.46
N ILE A 50 -8.00 -16.97 10.20
CA ILE A 50 -6.87 -17.07 9.29
C ILE A 50 -6.15 -15.71 9.19
N ALA A 51 -6.91 -14.64 8.99
CA ALA A 51 -6.40 -13.28 8.81
C ALA A 51 -7.24 -12.30 9.65
N PRO A 52 -6.88 -12.08 10.92
CA PRO A 52 -7.52 -11.04 11.73
C PRO A 52 -7.55 -9.69 11.02
N THR A 53 -8.70 -9.02 11.06
CA THR A 53 -8.90 -7.70 10.45
C THR A 53 -8.26 -6.61 11.32
N MET A 54 -6.94 -6.59 11.36
CA MET A 54 -6.12 -5.70 12.21
C MET A 54 -4.97 -5.09 11.40
N THR A 55 -4.63 -3.87 11.69
CA THR A 55 -3.62 -3.06 10.98
C THR A 55 -2.29 -3.79 10.80
N ALA A 56 -1.70 -4.31 11.89
CA ALA A 56 -0.41 -4.99 11.81
C ALA A 56 -0.47 -6.28 10.98
N VAL A 57 -1.58 -7.01 11.07
CA VAL A 57 -1.81 -8.25 10.31
C VAL A 57 -1.93 -7.96 8.82
N GLY A 58 -2.81 -7.03 8.46
CA GLY A 58 -3.07 -6.67 7.07
C GLY A 58 -1.85 -6.07 6.38
N TRP A 59 -1.16 -5.11 7.03
CA TRP A 59 0.05 -4.51 6.42
C TRP A 59 1.22 -5.48 6.36
N SER A 60 1.39 -6.37 7.35
CA SER A 60 2.38 -7.44 7.24
C SER A 60 2.08 -8.36 6.05
N THR A 61 0.81 -8.71 5.83
CA THR A 61 0.37 -9.52 4.69
C THR A 61 0.68 -8.83 3.35
N ILE A 62 0.28 -7.56 3.20
CA ILE A 62 0.48 -6.77 1.98
C ILE A 62 1.97 -6.62 1.66
N LEU A 63 2.76 -6.22 2.66
CA LEU A 63 4.18 -5.92 2.46
C LEU A 63 5.04 -7.17 2.25
N THR A 64 4.67 -8.30 2.81
CA THR A 64 5.46 -9.53 2.70
C THR A 64 5.03 -10.43 1.54
N GLY A 65 3.78 -10.28 1.03
CA GLY A 65 3.19 -11.15 0.03
C GLY A 65 2.87 -12.55 0.55
N VAL A 66 2.71 -12.71 1.87
CA VAL A 66 2.30 -13.97 2.52
C VAL A 66 1.22 -13.72 3.57
N TRP A 67 0.37 -14.72 3.80
CA TRP A 67 -0.69 -14.66 4.79
C TRP A 67 -0.18 -14.90 6.23
N PRO A 68 -1.00 -14.65 7.26
CA PRO A 68 -0.64 -14.87 8.67
C PRO A 68 -0.17 -16.27 9.02
N ASP A 69 -0.60 -17.31 8.30
CA ASP A 69 -0.10 -18.69 8.47
C ASP A 69 1.41 -18.82 8.22
N ARG A 70 2.04 -17.80 7.62
CA ARG A 70 3.47 -17.73 7.33
C ARG A 70 4.20 -16.72 8.20
N HIS A 71 3.72 -15.47 8.22
CA HIS A 71 4.43 -14.41 8.96
C HIS A 71 4.10 -14.40 10.45
N GLU A 72 3.05 -15.09 10.90
CA GLU A 72 2.63 -15.26 12.29
C GLU A 72 2.37 -13.94 13.04
N VAL A 73 2.07 -12.85 12.35
CA VAL A 73 1.53 -11.63 12.97
C VAL A 73 0.03 -11.82 13.07
N LEU A 74 -0.51 -11.88 14.30
CA LEU A 74 -1.92 -12.16 14.58
C LEU A 74 -2.64 -11.01 15.31
N GLY A 75 -1.92 -9.93 15.63
CA GLY A 75 -2.46 -8.76 16.31
C GLY A 75 -1.55 -7.54 16.25
N ASN A 76 -2.09 -6.40 16.67
CA ASN A 76 -1.34 -5.13 16.64
C ASN A 76 -0.20 -5.08 17.67
N ASP A 77 -0.33 -5.82 18.77
CA ASP A 77 0.66 -5.86 19.87
C ASP A 77 1.53 -7.12 19.82
N ASP A 78 1.44 -7.89 18.74
CA ASP A 78 2.11 -9.17 18.63
C ASP A 78 3.62 -8.97 18.45
N THR A 79 4.41 -9.52 19.39
CA THR A 79 5.87 -9.48 19.35
C THR A 79 6.49 -10.82 18.94
N TYR A 80 5.66 -11.87 18.83
CA TYR A 80 6.11 -13.18 18.40
C TYR A 80 5.64 -13.45 16.97
N HIS A 81 6.54 -13.27 16.03
CA HIS A 81 6.24 -13.35 14.59
C HIS A 81 7.46 -13.82 13.78
N LEU A 82 7.25 -14.15 12.52
CA LEU A 82 8.29 -14.63 11.61
C LEU A 82 8.66 -13.62 10.49
N LEU A 83 8.43 -12.32 10.68
CA LEU A 83 8.78 -11.30 9.68
C LEU A 83 10.26 -11.32 9.28
N HIS A 84 11.15 -11.74 10.16
CA HIS A 84 12.57 -11.94 9.81
C HIS A 84 12.79 -12.99 8.70
N ARG A 85 11.85 -13.92 8.50
CA ARG A 85 11.84 -14.89 7.38
C ARG A 85 11.13 -14.35 6.15
N TYR A 86 10.22 -13.41 6.35
CA TYR A 86 9.38 -12.80 5.33
C TYR A 86 9.58 -11.29 5.32
N PRO A 87 10.75 -10.78 4.87
CA PRO A 87 11.00 -9.35 4.79
C PRO A 87 9.99 -8.66 3.86
N ASP A 88 9.78 -7.37 4.08
CA ASP A 88 8.92 -6.55 3.24
C ASP A 88 9.36 -6.51 1.77
N MET A 89 8.45 -6.14 0.91
CA MET A 89 8.62 -6.17 -0.55
C MET A 89 9.73 -5.26 -1.05
N LEU A 90 9.98 -4.11 -0.40
CA LEU A 90 11.06 -3.18 -0.76
C LEU A 90 12.41 -3.78 -0.39
N THR A 91 12.51 -4.34 0.82
CA THR A 91 13.73 -5.03 1.29
C THR A 91 14.08 -6.21 0.39
N ARG A 92 13.10 -7.02 -0.01
CA ARG A 92 13.34 -8.14 -0.95
C ARG A 92 13.81 -7.65 -2.32
N ALA A 93 13.17 -6.61 -2.86
CA ALA A 93 13.58 -6.02 -4.13
C ALA A 93 15.02 -5.49 -4.07
N PHE A 94 15.37 -4.74 -3.03
CA PHE A 94 16.74 -4.24 -2.81
C PHE A 94 17.75 -5.37 -2.65
N CYS A 95 17.46 -6.42 -1.89
CA CYS A 95 18.36 -7.56 -1.71
C CYS A 95 18.59 -8.34 -3.01
N ALA A 96 17.57 -8.43 -3.88
CA ALA A 96 17.71 -9.07 -5.19
C ALA A 96 18.42 -8.19 -6.22
N ARG A 97 18.19 -6.89 -6.14
CA ARG A 97 18.76 -5.87 -7.04
C ARG A 97 19.17 -4.63 -6.23
N PRO A 98 20.41 -4.55 -5.76
CA PRO A 98 20.89 -3.45 -4.92
C PRO A 98 20.94 -2.07 -5.61
N ASP A 99 20.75 -2.02 -6.92
CA ASP A 99 20.59 -0.80 -7.72
C ASP A 99 19.20 -0.18 -7.60
N ILE A 100 18.19 -0.92 -7.08
CA ILE A 100 16.86 -0.40 -6.86
C ILE A 100 16.86 0.61 -5.70
N ALA A 101 16.51 1.84 -5.99
CA ALA A 101 16.33 2.89 -5.00
C ALA A 101 14.95 2.77 -4.34
N THR A 102 14.93 2.45 -3.04
CA THR A 102 13.71 2.23 -2.27
C THR A 102 13.37 3.42 -1.37
N TYR A 103 12.09 3.73 -1.26
CA TYR A 103 11.57 4.81 -0.42
C TYR A 103 10.31 4.39 0.31
N ALA A 104 10.15 4.81 1.57
CA ALA A 104 8.90 4.70 2.29
C ALA A 104 8.60 5.98 3.08
N ALA A 105 7.33 6.37 3.14
CA ALA A 105 6.82 7.44 4.00
C ALA A 105 5.60 6.97 4.80
N THR A 106 5.62 7.18 6.10
CA THR A 106 4.58 6.66 7.00
C THR A 106 4.57 7.41 8.33
N SER A 107 3.48 7.25 9.09
CA SER A 107 3.36 7.73 10.47
C SER A 107 2.83 6.67 11.46
N ALA A 108 2.56 5.44 10.99
CA ALA A 108 2.18 4.36 11.89
C ALA A 108 3.39 3.75 12.61
N LEU A 109 3.19 3.40 13.88
CA LEU A 109 4.25 2.91 14.76
C LEU A 109 4.88 1.62 14.28
N ILE A 110 4.08 0.70 13.76
CA ILE A 110 4.53 -0.62 13.28
C ILE A 110 5.55 -0.55 12.15
N PHE A 111 5.65 0.57 11.43
CA PHE A 111 6.60 0.71 10.33
C PHE A 111 7.94 1.28 10.78
N GLY A 112 7.95 2.18 11.75
CA GLY A 112 9.14 2.95 12.12
C GLY A 112 9.70 2.67 13.51
N THR A 113 9.03 1.84 14.33
CA THR A 113 9.44 1.53 15.71
C THR A 113 9.34 0.04 15.98
N ASP A 114 9.78 -0.38 17.18
CA ASP A 114 9.64 -1.72 17.73
C ASP A 114 8.28 -1.98 18.40
N PHE A 115 7.25 -1.18 18.08
CA PHE A 115 5.89 -1.38 18.57
C PHE A 115 5.24 -2.61 17.91
N GLY A 116 4.70 -3.51 18.70
CA GLY A 116 4.08 -4.76 18.24
C GLY A 116 5.04 -5.59 17.38
N PRO A 117 4.66 -5.95 16.13
CA PRO A 117 5.54 -6.69 15.23
C PRO A 117 6.58 -5.80 14.53
N GLY A 118 6.63 -4.52 14.84
CA GLY A 118 7.51 -3.56 14.14
C GLY A 118 9.00 -3.75 14.45
N PRO A 119 9.88 -3.11 13.65
CA PRO A 119 9.51 -2.44 12.41
C PRO A 119 9.22 -3.44 11.27
N VAL A 120 8.05 -3.31 10.65
CA VAL A 120 7.66 -4.17 9.50
C VAL A 120 8.48 -3.83 8.25
N LEU A 121 8.89 -2.56 8.09
CA LEU A 121 9.79 -2.13 7.03
C LEU A 121 11.24 -2.41 7.42
N GLY A 122 11.92 -3.22 6.63
CA GLY A 122 13.27 -3.71 6.90
C GLY A 122 14.39 -2.81 6.36
N PRO A 123 15.65 -3.24 6.51
CA PRO A 123 16.84 -2.44 6.19
C PRO A 123 17.05 -2.19 4.70
N GLY A 124 16.29 -2.85 3.83
CA GLY A 124 16.30 -2.59 2.39
C GLY A 124 15.50 -1.34 2.00
N VAL A 125 14.75 -0.73 2.89
CA VAL A 125 14.18 0.60 2.71
C VAL A 125 15.28 1.63 2.93
N ARG A 126 15.89 2.10 1.85
CA ARG A 126 17.10 2.94 1.89
C ARG A 126 16.83 4.41 2.20
N THR A 127 15.62 4.86 1.88
CA THR A 127 15.13 6.19 2.25
C THR A 127 13.81 6.02 2.97
N MET A 128 13.75 6.46 4.22
CA MET A 128 12.53 6.40 5.03
C MET A 128 12.24 7.74 5.66
N THR A 129 11.01 8.20 5.51
CA THR A 129 10.43 9.33 6.23
C THR A 129 9.38 8.79 7.19
N TRP A 130 9.55 9.07 8.47
CA TRP A 130 8.62 8.63 9.50
C TRP A 130 8.28 9.79 10.45
N PHE A 131 6.98 9.98 10.67
CA PHE A 131 6.45 10.97 11.61
C PHE A 131 5.75 10.24 12.75
N ASP A 132 6.17 10.49 13.99
CA ASP A 132 5.48 9.91 15.16
C ASP A 132 4.12 10.57 15.37
N ARG A 133 3.05 9.94 14.91
CA ARG A 133 1.69 10.47 15.05
C ARG A 133 1.28 10.83 16.48
N ARG A 134 1.93 10.26 17.50
CA ARG A 134 1.65 10.53 18.91
C ARG A 134 2.11 11.92 19.34
N THR A 135 3.02 12.53 18.59
CA THR A 135 3.55 13.87 18.88
C THR A 135 2.75 15.00 18.23
N TYR A 136 1.73 14.65 17.44
CA TYR A 136 0.87 15.60 16.74
C TYR A 136 -0.55 15.56 17.31
N PRO A 137 -1.15 16.73 17.66
CA PRO A 137 -2.48 16.77 18.29
C PRO A 137 -3.60 16.10 17.49
N GLY A 138 -3.58 16.22 16.15
CA GLY A 138 -4.56 15.60 15.25
C GLY A 138 -4.19 14.16 14.86
N GLY A 139 -3.09 13.59 15.39
CA GLY A 139 -2.68 12.22 15.06
C GLY A 139 -2.44 12.01 13.58
N PHE A 140 -3.13 11.05 12.97
CA PHE A 140 -2.99 10.76 11.53
C PHE A 140 -3.49 11.91 10.65
N ALA A 141 -4.51 12.66 11.05
CA ALA A 141 -4.99 13.79 10.25
C ALA A 141 -3.90 14.83 9.99
N ASP A 142 -3.04 15.09 11.00
CA ASP A 142 -1.90 15.99 10.86
C ASP A 142 -0.74 15.33 10.12
N THR A 143 -0.39 14.10 10.51
CA THR A 143 0.82 13.45 9.97
C THR A 143 0.65 12.96 8.53
N ASP A 144 -0.55 12.61 8.09
CA ASP A 144 -0.82 12.25 6.69
C ASP A 144 -0.58 13.43 5.72
N VAL A 145 -0.76 14.67 6.21
CA VAL A 145 -0.35 15.87 5.43
C VAL A 145 1.16 15.86 5.23
N LEU A 146 1.92 15.66 6.31
CA LEU A 146 3.39 15.66 6.25
C LEU A 146 3.94 14.49 5.42
N VAL A 147 3.34 13.31 5.55
CA VAL A 147 3.68 12.13 4.75
C VAL A 147 3.44 12.41 3.27
N ALA A 148 2.26 12.96 2.93
CA ALA A 148 1.91 13.28 1.55
C ALA A 148 2.81 14.38 0.97
N ASP A 149 3.14 15.43 1.73
CA ASP A 149 4.02 16.51 1.30
C ASP A 149 5.46 16.01 1.03
N ASP A 150 5.99 15.13 1.90
CA ASP A 150 7.30 14.51 1.65
C ASP A 150 7.27 13.57 0.44
N ALA A 151 6.20 12.78 0.31
CA ALA A 151 6.03 11.88 -0.82
C ALA A 151 5.91 12.63 -2.15
N GLU A 152 5.06 13.67 -2.22
CA GLU A 152 4.93 14.53 -3.40
C GLU A 152 6.29 15.09 -3.84
N ARG A 153 7.03 15.71 -2.90
CA ARG A 153 8.34 16.28 -3.18
C ARG A 153 9.34 15.23 -3.69
N ARG A 154 9.42 14.07 -3.02
CA ARG A 154 10.39 13.04 -3.38
C ARG A 154 10.04 12.32 -4.68
N LEU A 155 8.79 11.97 -4.89
CA LEU A 155 8.32 11.33 -6.12
C LEU A 155 8.51 12.25 -7.33
N GLY A 156 8.35 13.57 -7.16
CA GLY A 156 8.56 14.54 -8.23
C GLY A 156 10.03 14.84 -8.55
N THR A 157 10.95 14.70 -7.59
CA THR A 157 12.31 15.25 -7.74
C THR A 157 13.45 14.28 -7.53
N GLN A 158 13.19 13.10 -6.91
CA GLN A 158 14.24 12.15 -6.55
C GLN A 158 14.13 10.84 -7.33
N GLU A 159 15.25 10.12 -7.43
CA GLU A 159 15.31 8.85 -8.13
C GLU A 159 14.99 7.69 -7.17
N HIS A 160 13.68 7.43 -7.00
CA HIS A 160 13.18 6.24 -6.32
C HIS A 160 12.54 5.32 -7.37
N ASP A 161 12.85 4.03 -7.31
CA ASP A 161 12.32 3.02 -8.22
C ASP A 161 11.15 2.27 -7.58
N PHE A 162 11.20 2.08 -6.25
CA PHE A 162 10.14 1.42 -5.49
C PHE A 162 9.77 2.23 -4.26
N SER A 163 8.54 2.73 -4.23
CA SER A 163 8.03 3.61 -3.18
C SER A 163 6.80 3.00 -2.49
N PHE A 164 6.73 3.14 -1.17
CA PHE A 164 5.56 2.83 -0.35
C PHE A 164 5.16 4.04 0.49
N VAL A 165 3.89 4.42 0.42
CA VAL A 165 3.31 5.54 1.19
C VAL A 165 2.10 5.03 1.96
N TYR A 166 2.10 5.22 3.27
CA TYR A 166 0.99 4.85 4.15
C TYR A 166 0.29 6.07 4.71
N LEU A 167 -1.03 6.07 4.65
CA LEU A 167 -1.91 7.12 5.16
C LEU A 167 -2.98 6.49 6.08
N GLY A 168 -3.10 6.98 7.32
CA GLY A 168 -3.89 6.35 8.38
C GLY A 168 -5.13 7.14 8.82
N GLU A 169 -5.43 8.29 8.21
CA GLU A 169 -6.52 9.17 8.64
C GLU A 169 -7.90 8.51 8.51
N THR A 170 -8.11 7.67 7.50
CA THR A 170 -9.39 6.99 7.25
C THR A 170 -9.75 6.03 8.38
N ASP A 171 -8.81 5.23 8.86
CA ASP A 171 -8.99 4.35 10.01
C ASP A 171 -9.34 5.14 11.28
N SER A 172 -8.58 6.21 11.56
CA SER A 172 -8.86 7.07 12.70
C SER A 172 -10.23 7.74 12.64
N ALA A 173 -10.67 8.16 11.46
CA ALA A 173 -11.99 8.75 11.26
C ALA A 173 -13.10 7.73 11.50
N ALA A 174 -12.94 6.49 11.01
CA ALA A 174 -13.89 5.42 11.24
C ALA A 174 -13.97 5.02 12.72
N HIS A 175 -12.82 4.92 13.41
CA HIS A 175 -12.80 4.67 14.86
C HIS A 175 -13.51 5.75 15.68
N ALA A 176 -13.37 7.02 15.29
CA ALA A 176 -13.93 8.14 16.03
C ALA A 176 -15.41 8.40 15.73
N HIS A 177 -15.88 8.10 14.52
CA HIS A 177 -17.18 8.58 14.01
C HIS A 177 -18.01 7.51 13.31
N GLY A 178 -17.52 6.28 13.15
CA GLY A 178 -18.14 5.27 12.32
C GLY A 178 -17.99 5.55 10.83
N VAL A 179 -18.59 4.68 10.01
CA VAL A 179 -18.61 4.80 8.55
C VAL A 179 -19.75 5.73 8.14
N GLY A 180 -19.43 6.98 7.81
CA GLY A 180 -20.39 8.04 7.44
C GLY A 180 -19.64 9.27 6.94
N SER A 181 -20.29 10.45 6.96
CA SER A 181 -19.78 11.67 6.33
C SER A 181 -18.35 12.06 6.72
N ARG A 182 -17.95 11.89 8.00
CA ARG A 182 -16.60 12.19 8.45
C ARG A 182 -15.55 11.22 7.88
N TYR A 183 -15.93 9.97 7.75
CA TYR A 183 -15.11 8.96 7.11
C TYR A 183 -14.97 9.22 5.59
N GLU A 184 -16.07 9.59 4.93
CA GLU A 184 -16.07 9.98 3.51
C GLU A 184 -15.24 11.24 3.27
N GLU A 185 -15.27 12.24 4.17
CA GLU A 185 -14.40 13.40 4.13
C GLU A 185 -12.91 13.01 4.25
N ALA A 186 -12.58 12.01 5.09
CA ALA A 186 -11.21 11.50 5.20
C ALA A 186 -10.77 10.80 3.91
N ILE A 187 -11.62 9.98 3.30
CA ILE A 187 -11.37 9.36 1.99
C ILE A 187 -11.11 10.43 0.92
N ALA A 188 -11.94 11.49 0.87
CA ALA A 188 -11.77 12.57 -0.10
C ALA A 188 -10.42 13.30 0.10
N ARG A 189 -9.96 13.49 1.34
CA ARG A 189 -8.63 14.06 1.61
C ARG A 189 -7.50 13.14 1.17
N GLN A 190 -7.64 11.82 1.37
CA GLN A 190 -6.65 10.85 0.89
C GLN A 190 -6.57 10.83 -0.64
N ASP A 191 -7.70 10.92 -1.33
CA ASP A 191 -7.74 10.99 -2.79
C ASP A 191 -7.07 12.27 -3.32
N ALA A 192 -7.30 13.41 -2.67
CA ALA A 192 -6.61 14.66 -3.02
C ALA A 192 -5.09 14.56 -2.81
N ARG A 193 -4.62 13.88 -1.75
CA ARG A 193 -3.18 13.61 -1.52
C ARG A 193 -2.62 12.70 -2.61
N LEU A 194 -3.36 11.66 -3.01
CA LEU A 194 -2.98 10.78 -4.12
C LEU A 194 -2.86 11.56 -5.43
N ALA A 195 -3.83 12.43 -5.74
CA ALA A 195 -3.80 13.28 -6.93
C ALA A 195 -2.50 14.12 -7.00
N ARG A 196 -2.08 14.71 -5.87
CA ARG A 196 -0.84 15.50 -5.78
C ARG A 196 0.40 14.64 -6.06
N MET A 197 0.48 13.44 -5.47
CA MET A 197 1.59 12.51 -5.72
C MET A 197 1.66 12.10 -7.20
N VAL A 198 0.53 11.77 -7.81
CA VAL A 198 0.45 11.39 -9.24
C VAL A 198 0.82 12.58 -10.14
N GLN A 199 0.38 13.80 -9.81
CA GLN A 199 0.78 15.00 -10.54
C GLN A 199 2.28 15.26 -10.43
N ALA A 200 2.87 15.09 -9.25
CA ALA A 200 4.32 15.25 -9.06
C ALA A 200 5.13 14.23 -9.90
N ILE A 201 4.66 12.98 -9.99
CA ILE A 201 5.26 11.97 -10.87
C ILE A 201 5.19 12.42 -12.34
N ARG A 202 4.02 12.87 -12.81
CA ARG A 202 3.83 13.31 -14.20
C ARG A 202 4.62 14.56 -14.56
N ALA A 203 4.91 15.40 -13.58
CA ALA A 203 5.70 16.62 -13.78
C ALA A 203 7.22 16.35 -13.85
N ARG A 204 7.67 15.12 -13.68
CA ARG A 204 9.09 14.73 -13.77
C ARG A 204 9.62 14.98 -15.20
N PRO A 205 10.80 15.59 -15.35
CA PRO A 205 11.42 15.72 -16.66
C PRO A 205 11.70 14.38 -17.36
N THR A 206 11.78 13.30 -16.58
CA THR A 206 12.07 11.91 -17.02
C THR A 206 10.82 11.06 -17.20
N PHE A 207 9.61 11.62 -16.98
CA PHE A 207 8.36 10.84 -16.98
C PHE A 207 8.12 10.04 -18.28
N ASP A 208 8.47 10.61 -19.43
CA ASP A 208 8.29 9.94 -20.72
C ASP A 208 9.21 8.73 -20.91
N ASP A 209 10.34 8.68 -20.18
CA ASP A 209 11.30 7.57 -20.16
C ASP A 209 11.02 6.57 -19.04
N GLU A 210 9.97 6.81 -18.24
CA GLU A 210 9.61 5.99 -17.06
C GLU A 210 8.28 5.25 -17.29
N SER A 211 8.17 4.04 -16.74
CA SER A 211 6.91 3.29 -16.68
C SER A 211 6.50 3.16 -15.21
N TRP A 212 5.52 3.97 -14.81
CA TRP A 212 5.03 4.02 -13.43
C TRP A 212 3.82 3.12 -13.23
N LEU A 213 4.00 2.06 -12.45
CA LEU A 213 2.91 1.30 -11.87
C LEU A 213 2.51 1.96 -10.54
N VAL A 214 1.26 2.41 -10.46
CA VAL A 214 0.67 2.90 -9.20
C VAL A 214 -0.35 1.88 -8.71
N MET A 215 -0.19 1.45 -7.46
CA MET A 215 -1.11 0.52 -6.79
C MET A 215 -1.64 1.15 -5.51
N LEU A 216 -2.94 0.93 -5.23
CA LEU A 216 -3.59 1.31 -3.99
C LEU A 216 -4.27 0.11 -3.37
N THR A 217 -4.28 0.08 -2.04
CA THR A 217 -4.95 -0.97 -1.26
C THR A 217 -5.28 -0.48 0.15
N THR A 218 -6.05 -1.30 0.86
CA THR A 218 -6.30 -1.20 2.29
C THR A 218 -6.02 -2.53 2.96
N ASP A 219 -5.72 -2.50 4.23
CA ASP A 219 -5.44 -3.66 5.07
C ASP A 219 -6.71 -4.35 5.58
N HIS A 220 -7.78 -3.61 5.86
CA HIS A 220 -9.12 -4.06 6.27
C HIS A 220 -10.17 -2.96 6.04
N GLY A 221 -11.44 -3.30 6.27
CA GLY A 221 -12.53 -2.35 6.36
C GLY A 221 -12.96 -2.09 7.81
N HIS A 222 -14.15 -1.50 7.99
CA HIS A 222 -14.74 -1.17 9.28
C HIS A 222 -16.21 -1.59 9.35
N ARG A 223 -16.72 -1.84 10.57
CA ARG A 223 -18.17 -1.90 10.83
C ARG A 223 -18.81 -0.53 10.66
N ASP A 224 -20.12 -0.49 10.49
CA ASP A 224 -20.85 0.78 10.28
C ASP A 224 -20.68 1.75 11.47
N GLU A 225 -20.68 1.21 12.69
CA GLU A 225 -20.41 1.97 13.92
C GLU A 225 -18.93 2.28 14.17
N GLY A 226 -18.05 1.83 13.29
CA GLY A 226 -16.59 1.91 13.42
C GLY A 226 -15.98 0.71 14.15
N GLY A 227 -14.65 0.64 14.08
CA GLY A 227 -13.86 -0.43 14.66
C GLY A 227 -13.83 -1.71 13.81
N HIS A 228 -12.83 -2.53 14.08
CA HIS A 228 -12.49 -3.74 13.34
C HIS A 228 -11.91 -4.80 14.29
N GLY A 229 -11.45 -5.96 13.78
CA GLY A 229 -10.85 -7.04 14.56
C GLY A 229 -11.82 -8.18 14.91
N ARG A 230 -13.08 -8.14 14.45
CA ARG A 230 -14.11 -9.17 14.70
C ARG A 230 -14.46 -10.02 13.48
N GLY A 231 -13.97 -9.64 12.29
CA GLY A 231 -14.12 -10.41 11.07
C GLY A 231 -15.52 -10.37 10.44
N SER A 232 -16.32 -9.32 10.68
CA SER A 232 -17.56 -9.10 9.93
C SER A 232 -17.25 -8.94 8.44
N TRP A 233 -18.26 -9.11 7.57
CA TRP A 233 -18.05 -8.96 6.14
C TRP A 233 -17.58 -7.54 5.77
N GLN A 234 -18.04 -6.52 6.51
CA GLN A 234 -17.62 -5.12 6.34
C GLN A 234 -16.14 -4.93 6.68
N GLU A 235 -15.67 -5.54 7.76
CA GLU A 235 -14.26 -5.49 8.18
C GLU A 235 -13.34 -6.24 7.21
N ARG A 236 -13.85 -7.30 6.57
CA ARG A 236 -13.11 -8.12 5.61
C ARG A 236 -13.09 -7.55 4.19
N GLN A 237 -13.85 -6.48 3.93
CA GLN A 237 -13.75 -5.79 2.64
C GLN A 237 -12.37 -5.17 2.48
N SER A 238 -11.77 -5.41 1.33
CA SER A 238 -10.55 -4.77 0.89
C SER A 238 -10.62 -4.54 -0.62
N PHE A 239 -9.62 -3.91 -1.17
CA PHE A 239 -9.51 -3.68 -2.61
C PHE A 239 -8.05 -3.67 -3.04
N VAL A 240 -7.85 -3.87 -4.31
CA VAL A 240 -6.61 -3.53 -5.01
C VAL A 240 -6.98 -2.68 -6.22
N VAL A 241 -6.34 -1.54 -6.38
CA VAL A 241 -6.38 -0.75 -7.61
C VAL A 241 -4.96 -0.70 -8.17
N ALA A 242 -4.80 -0.94 -9.45
CA ALA A 242 -3.51 -0.83 -10.12
C ALA A 242 -3.69 -0.20 -11.51
N GLY A 243 -2.74 0.64 -11.92
CA GLY A 243 -2.73 1.24 -13.24
C GLY A 243 -1.34 1.75 -13.65
N LEU A 244 -1.10 1.74 -14.95
CA LEU A 244 0.12 2.27 -15.57
C LEU A 244 -0.10 3.72 -15.99
N LEU A 245 0.63 4.66 -15.35
CA LEU A 245 0.42 6.11 -15.59
C LEU A 245 0.77 6.53 -16.99
N ASP A 246 1.69 5.85 -17.66
CA ASP A 246 2.11 6.12 -19.04
C ASP A 246 1.10 5.60 -20.09
N GLY A 247 0.02 4.93 -19.66
CA GLY A 247 -1.01 4.40 -20.55
C GLY A 247 -0.56 3.19 -21.37
N SER A 248 0.57 2.56 -21.03
CA SER A 248 1.02 1.33 -21.69
C SER A 248 -0.04 0.24 -21.56
N PRO A 249 -0.30 -0.53 -22.63
CA PRO A 249 -1.24 -1.62 -22.56
C PRO A 249 -0.72 -2.73 -21.62
N ALA A 250 -1.59 -3.25 -20.77
CA ALA A 250 -1.27 -4.36 -19.90
C ALA A 250 -2.45 -5.33 -19.82
N THR A 251 -2.14 -6.61 -19.66
CA THR A 251 -3.14 -7.63 -19.36
C THR A 251 -3.15 -7.86 -17.86
N TRP A 252 -4.32 -7.70 -17.27
CA TRP A 252 -4.50 -7.80 -15.82
C TRP A 252 -5.20 -9.11 -15.44
N ALA A 253 -4.82 -9.69 -14.32
CA ALA A 253 -5.50 -10.83 -13.73
C ALA A 253 -7.00 -10.54 -13.50
N THR A 254 -7.83 -11.58 -13.52
CA THR A 254 -9.28 -11.44 -13.29
C THR A 254 -9.63 -11.26 -11.82
N GLU A 255 -8.84 -11.84 -10.94
CA GLU A 255 -9.01 -11.82 -9.48
C GLU A 255 -7.75 -11.25 -8.83
N ALA A 256 -7.89 -10.77 -7.61
CA ALA A 256 -6.80 -10.26 -6.80
C ALA A 256 -6.99 -10.59 -5.32
N ALA A 257 -5.88 -10.64 -4.60
CA ALA A 257 -5.82 -10.70 -3.15
C ALA A 257 -4.74 -9.72 -2.64
N ASN A 258 -4.79 -9.36 -1.35
CA ASN A 258 -3.84 -8.42 -0.77
C ASN A 258 -2.37 -8.90 -0.85
N VAL A 259 -2.15 -10.21 -0.86
CA VAL A 259 -0.81 -10.81 -1.04
C VAL A 259 -0.23 -10.63 -2.45
N ASP A 260 -1.05 -10.25 -3.44
CA ASP A 260 -0.63 -10.10 -4.84
C ASP A 260 0.09 -8.78 -5.12
N ILE A 261 0.03 -7.82 -4.20
CA ILE A 261 0.65 -6.49 -4.35
C ILE A 261 2.17 -6.62 -4.47
N ALA A 262 2.80 -7.35 -3.56
CA ALA A 262 4.24 -7.54 -3.56
C ALA A 262 4.77 -8.19 -4.86
N PRO A 263 4.25 -9.35 -5.32
CA PRO A 263 4.71 -9.96 -6.57
C PRO A 263 4.37 -9.13 -7.81
N THR A 264 3.30 -8.33 -7.80
CA THR A 264 2.98 -7.41 -8.89
C THR A 264 4.02 -6.29 -9.00
N ALA A 265 4.41 -5.69 -7.87
CA ALA A 265 5.48 -4.70 -7.83
C ALA A 265 6.80 -5.28 -8.34
N TRP A 266 7.18 -6.47 -7.89
CA TRP A 266 8.41 -7.13 -8.35
C TRP A 266 8.39 -7.44 -9.83
N ALA A 267 7.28 -7.95 -10.36
CA ALA A 267 7.14 -8.25 -11.79
C ALA A 267 7.33 -6.98 -12.64
N HIS A 268 6.70 -5.87 -12.27
CA HIS A 268 6.87 -4.59 -12.97
C HIS A 268 8.32 -4.08 -12.89
N LEU A 269 8.98 -4.18 -11.73
CA LEU A 269 10.38 -3.81 -11.54
C LEU A 269 11.37 -4.80 -12.18
N ARG A 270 10.89 -5.87 -12.81
CA ARG A 270 11.73 -6.95 -13.36
C ARG A 270 12.64 -7.61 -12.32
N VAL A 271 12.11 -7.70 -11.09
CA VAL A 271 12.72 -8.47 -10.01
C VAL A 271 12.14 -9.88 -10.05
N THR A 272 13.00 -10.87 -10.28
CA THR A 272 12.59 -12.28 -10.23
C THR A 272 12.54 -12.76 -8.78
N PRO A 273 11.36 -13.11 -8.25
CA PRO A 273 11.27 -13.67 -6.90
C PRO A 273 12.06 -14.97 -6.78
N SER A 274 12.81 -15.11 -5.70
CA SER A 274 13.42 -16.39 -5.35
C SER A 274 12.34 -17.34 -4.81
N GLU A 275 12.42 -18.62 -5.15
CA GLU A 275 11.55 -19.66 -4.55
C GLU A 275 11.64 -19.68 -3.01
N ARG A 276 12.79 -19.29 -2.46
CA ARG A 276 13.02 -19.17 -1.00
C ARG A 276 12.19 -18.07 -0.35
N TRP A 277 11.62 -17.16 -1.13
CA TRP A 277 10.75 -16.10 -0.58
C TRP A 277 9.39 -16.64 -0.13
N LEU A 278 9.01 -17.82 -0.64
CA LEU A 278 7.76 -18.52 -0.27
C LEU A 278 6.52 -17.62 -0.39
N CYS A 279 6.56 -16.69 -1.36
CA CYS A 279 5.44 -15.79 -1.63
C CYS A 279 4.18 -16.60 -1.95
N GLN A 280 3.05 -16.22 -1.36
CA GLN A 280 1.76 -16.85 -1.61
C GLN A 280 0.93 -16.10 -2.66
N GLY A 281 1.24 -14.81 -2.87
CA GLY A 281 0.63 -14.02 -3.91
C GLY A 281 1.21 -14.32 -5.30
N THR A 282 0.49 -13.87 -6.32
CA THR A 282 0.86 -13.93 -7.74
C THR A 282 0.80 -12.54 -8.36
N SER A 283 1.56 -12.30 -9.44
CA SER A 283 1.49 -11.02 -10.13
C SER A 283 0.13 -10.81 -10.78
N LEU A 284 -0.44 -9.62 -10.58
CA LEU A 284 -1.65 -9.16 -11.26
C LEU A 284 -1.38 -8.71 -12.70
N LEU A 285 -0.12 -8.47 -13.07
CA LEU A 285 0.32 -8.26 -14.44
C LEU A 285 0.58 -9.63 -15.06
N ALA A 286 -0.14 -9.94 -16.12
CA ALA A 286 0.13 -11.14 -16.93
C ALA A 286 1.48 -10.98 -17.66
N PRO A 287 2.21 -12.09 -17.86
CA PRO A 287 3.47 -12.11 -18.59
C PRO A 287 3.36 -11.56 -20.01
#